data_bf46cebd9e152188d8390df86735bd09
#
_entry.id   bf46cebd9e152188d8390df86735bd09
#
_cell.length_a   1.000
_cell.length_b   1.000
_cell.length_c   1.000
_cell.angle_alpha   90.00
_cell.angle_beta   90.00
_cell.angle_gamma   90.00
#
_symmetry.space_group_name_H-M   'P 1'
#
loop_
_entity.id
_entity.type
_entity.pdbx_description
1 polymer ?
#
loop_
_entity_poly.entity_id
_entity_poly.type
_entity_poly.pdbx_seq_one_letter_code
_entity_poly.pdbx_strand_id
1 'polypeptide(L)'
;VKMINRDANERYVVMFTPTSSVRVFELDGTELTVNTPDGVGYLSCTDPRSQIKTITIADFTFVVNTTVTTAMDNTLSPGNITQAIVFFNQVTDKTIYRVTVDGTTATKDTSNDNPLSTSTVANSIQSTLNSNLTGFTISANGPVLHIKKNDGSNFSIDASDTQGNTQITTVKNTVQQFTD
;
A
#
# COMPACT_ATOMS: atom_id res chain seq x y z
N VAL A 1 28.52 28.90 7.38
CA VAL A 1 29.25 28.12 8.37
C VAL A 1 28.39 28.00 9.61
N LYS A 2 28.32 26.82 10.20
CA LYS A 2 27.65 26.51 11.46
C LYS A 2 28.65 25.84 12.41
N MET A 3 28.77 26.36 13.63
CA MET A 3 29.50 25.69 14.69
C MET A 3 28.55 24.75 15.43
N ILE A 4 28.92 23.52 15.60
CA ILE A 4 28.30 22.52 16.47
C ILE A 4 29.18 22.39 17.68
N ASN A 5 28.63 22.59 18.85
CA ASN A 5 29.32 22.47 20.13
C ASN A 5 28.48 21.59 21.04
N ARG A 6 28.76 20.30 21.01
CA ARG A 6 28.04 19.29 21.76
C ARG A 6 28.57 19.19 23.20
N ASP A 7 29.88 19.03 23.32
CA ASP A 7 30.60 19.01 24.59
C ASP A 7 32.06 19.48 24.44
N ALA A 8 32.91 19.26 25.44
CA ALA A 8 34.28 19.70 25.41
C ALA A 8 35.12 18.98 24.33
N ASN A 9 34.76 17.77 23.93
CA ASN A 9 35.50 16.92 23.00
C ASN A 9 34.84 16.84 21.62
N GLU A 10 33.55 17.15 21.52
CA GLU A 10 32.79 17.07 20.28
C GLU A 10 32.38 18.45 19.79
N ARG A 11 33.28 19.07 19.07
CA ARG A 11 33.11 20.41 18.48
C ARG A 11 33.46 20.36 17.00
N TYR A 12 32.55 20.80 16.17
CA TYR A 12 32.69 20.72 14.72
C TYR A 12 32.34 22.04 14.06
N VAL A 13 32.99 22.31 12.95
CA VAL A 13 32.65 23.40 12.04
C VAL A 13 32.03 22.81 10.79
N VAL A 14 30.75 23.06 10.56
CA VAL A 14 30.03 22.61 9.35
C VAL A 14 29.98 23.75 8.35
N MET A 15 30.42 23.48 7.13
CA MET A 15 30.43 24.43 6.05
C MET A 15 29.53 23.94 4.90
N PHE A 16 28.58 24.77 4.51
CA PHE A 16 27.76 24.57 3.31
C PHE A 16 28.35 25.39 2.17
N THR A 17 28.46 24.78 1.00
CA THR A 17 29.00 25.43 -0.20
C THR A 17 27.91 25.64 -1.26
N PRO A 18 28.08 26.63 -2.18
CA PRO A 18 27.15 26.82 -3.28
C PRO A 18 27.04 25.62 -4.22
N THR A 19 28.03 24.72 -4.18
CA THR A 19 28.07 23.52 -5.03
C THR A 19 27.35 22.32 -4.42
N SER A 20 26.39 22.55 -3.55
CA SER A 20 25.61 21.49 -2.89
C SER A 20 26.44 20.52 -2.05
N SER A 21 27.55 20.98 -1.47
CA SER A 21 28.34 20.11 -0.58
C SER A 21 28.30 20.59 0.87
N VAL A 22 28.35 19.63 1.77
CA VAL A 22 28.57 19.86 3.19
C VAL A 22 29.95 19.31 3.57
N ARG A 23 30.74 20.12 4.23
CA ARG A 23 32.05 19.74 4.75
C ARG A 23 32.08 19.96 6.26
N VAL A 24 32.68 19.04 6.97
CA VAL A 24 32.75 19.07 8.43
C VAL A 24 34.22 19.03 8.83
N PHE A 25 34.57 19.89 9.73
CA PHE A 25 35.96 20.02 10.24
C PHE A 25 35.95 19.93 11.76
N GLU A 26 36.99 19.33 12.32
CA GLU A 26 37.36 19.50 13.71
C GLU A 26 37.91 20.91 13.94
N LEU A 27 38.07 21.30 15.22
CA LEU A 27 38.58 22.63 15.53
C LEU A 27 40.08 22.80 15.19
N ASP A 28 40.81 21.71 15.03
CA ASP A 28 42.20 21.73 14.59
C ASP A 28 42.37 21.85 13.06
N GLY A 29 41.21 21.85 12.33
CA GLY A 29 41.18 21.97 10.88
C GLY A 29 41.15 20.63 10.14
N THR A 30 41.17 19.51 10.84
CA THR A 30 41.02 18.18 10.23
C THR A 30 39.63 18.03 9.60
N GLU A 31 39.58 17.67 8.32
CA GLU A 31 38.33 17.43 7.61
C GLU A 31 37.83 16.00 7.86
N LEU A 32 36.57 15.90 8.25
CA LEU A 32 35.88 14.62 8.50
C LEU A 32 35.10 14.18 7.27
N THR A 33 35.07 12.86 7.07
CA THR A 33 34.21 12.27 6.01
C THR A 33 32.75 12.41 6.37
N VAL A 34 31.96 12.97 5.45
CA VAL A 34 30.50 13.11 5.60
C VAL A 34 29.81 12.04 4.78
N ASN A 35 28.99 11.23 5.42
CA ASN A 35 28.14 10.26 4.73
C ASN A 35 26.80 10.91 4.34
N THR A 36 26.44 10.83 3.07
CA THR A 36 25.23 11.42 2.50
C THR A 36 24.45 10.38 1.70
N PRO A 37 23.81 9.42 2.36
CA PRO A 37 23.13 8.29 1.69
C PRO A 37 22.02 8.74 0.74
N ASP A 38 21.32 9.85 1.09
CA ASP A 38 20.24 10.43 0.29
C ASP A 38 20.74 11.54 -0.66
N GLY A 39 22.06 11.70 -0.78
CA GLY A 39 22.67 12.75 -1.58
C GLY A 39 22.65 14.14 -0.92
N VAL A 40 23.09 15.14 -1.68
CA VAL A 40 23.21 16.53 -1.22
C VAL A 40 22.37 17.52 -2.03
N GLY A 41 21.51 17.03 -2.92
CA GLY A 41 20.72 17.87 -3.82
C GLY A 41 19.86 18.92 -3.10
N TYR A 42 19.33 18.58 -1.95
CA TYR A 42 18.58 19.51 -1.09
C TYR A 42 19.38 20.75 -0.65
N LEU A 43 20.70 20.63 -0.56
CA LEU A 43 21.60 21.71 -0.14
C LEU A 43 21.97 22.67 -1.29
N SER A 44 21.48 22.44 -2.51
CA SER A 44 21.75 23.29 -3.69
C SER A 44 21.22 24.70 -3.45
N CYS A 45 22.11 25.67 -3.48
CA CYS A 45 21.79 27.08 -3.26
C CYS A 45 22.86 27.98 -3.87
N THR A 46 22.54 29.24 -4.12
CA THR A 46 23.48 30.24 -4.66
C THR A 46 24.22 31.00 -3.58
N ASP A 47 23.57 31.20 -2.44
CA ASP A 47 24.16 31.85 -1.27
C ASP A 47 23.82 31.08 0.03
N PRO A 48 24.69 30.15 0.44
CA PRO A 48 24.45 29.34 1.63
C PRO A 48 24.28 30.16 2.91
N ARG A 49 24.83 31.34 2.98
CA ARG A 49 24.78 32.16 4.19
C ARG A 49 23.37 32.71 4.45
N SER A 50 22.66 33.12 3.43
CA SER A 50 21.30 33.62 3.53
C SER A 50 20.25 32.52 3.39
N GLN A 51 20.51 31.51 2.58
CA GLN A 51 19.53 30.51 2.12
C GLN A 51 19.50 29.23 2.96
N ILE A 52 20.61 28.87 3.61
CA ILE A 52 20.66 27.71 4.52
C ILE A 52 20.49 28.17 5.96
N LYS A 53 19.47 27.65 6.63
CA LYS A 53 19.21 27.87 8.06
C LYS A 53 19.44 26.58 8.82
N THR A 54 20.02 26.69 10.00
CA THR A 54 20.34 25.50 10.81
C THR A 54 19.96 25.73 12.27
N ILE A 55 19.43 24.69 12.90
CA ILE A 55 19.22 24.64 14.35
C ILE A 55 19.72 23.30 14.88
N THR A 56 20.43 23.32 16.00
CA THR A 56 20.89 22.09 16.66
C THR A 56 20.06 21.89 17.92
N ILE A 57 19.52 20.68 18.05
CA ILE A 57 18.74 20.24 19.22
C ILE A 57 19.29 18.88 19.63
N ALA A 58 19.85 18.80 20.82
CA ALA A 58 20.59 17.61 21.29
C ALA A 58 21.65 17.18 20.25
N ASP A 59 21.60 15.94 19.78
CA ASP A 59 22.57 15.35 18.87
C ASP A 59 22.26 15.59 17.38
N PHE A 60 21.17 16.31 17.09
CA PHE A 60 20.71 16.52 15.71
C PHE A 60 20.85 17.97 15.30
N THR A 61 21.38 18.20 14.11
CA THR A 61 21.34 19.53 13.47
C THR A 61 20.39 19.45 12.28
N PHE A 62 19.28 20.16 12.41
CA PHE A 62 18.33 20.34 11.33
C PHE A 62 18.82 21.41 10.37
N VAL A 63 18.74 21.12 9.09
CA VAL A 63 19.16 22.04 8.03
C VAL A 63 17.96 22.33 7.13
N VAL A 64 17.66 23.60 6.93
CA VAL A 64 16.57 24.06 6.05
C VAL A 64 17.17 24.90 4.92
N ASN A 65 16.89 24.51 3.69
CA ASN A 65 17.14 25.32 2.51
C ASN A 65 15.88 26.13 2.19
N THR A 66 15.95 27.46 2.38
CA THR A 66 14.79 28.34 2.20
C THR A 66 14.41 28.56 0.74
N THR A 67 15.20 28.10 -0.22
CA THR A 67 14.89 28.18 -1.65
C THR A 67 14.13 26.97 -2.17
N VAL A 68 14.05 25.91 -1.37
CA VAL A 68 13.31 24.69 -1.70
C VAL A 68 11.89 24.81 -1.16
N THR A 69 10.92 24.84 -2.07
CA THR A 69 9.51 24.77 -1.68
C THR A 69 9.19 23.33 -1.26
N THR A 70 8.63 23.17 -0.08
CA THR A 70 8.17 21.87 0.39
C THR A 70 7.03 21.39 -0.51
N ALA A 71 7.12 20.17 -0.98
CA ALA A 71 6.08 19.53 -1.76
C ALA A 71 5.80 18.15 -1.17
N MET A 72 4.58 17.67 -1.38
CA MET A 72 4.29 16.25 -1.09
C MET A 72 5.06 15.38 -2.07
N ASP A 73 5.52 14.22 -1.58
CA ASP A 73 6.02 13.17 -2.47
C ASP A 73 4.88 12.75 -3.40
N ASN A 74 5.18 12.68 -4.69
CA ASN A 74 4.24 12.16 -5.69
C ASN A 74 4.11 10.63 -5.64
N THR A 75 4.96 9.97 -4.87
CA THR A 75 4.84 8.53 -4.63
C THR A 75 3.64 8.28 -3.73
N LEU A 76 2.52 7.95 -4.35
CA LEU A 76 1.34 7.52 -3.62
C LEU A 76 1.62 6.15 -2.98
N SER A 77 1.08 5.93 -1.81
CA SER A 77 0.98 4.57 -1.26
C SER A 77 0.40 3.66 -2.33
N PRO A 78 0.87 2.40 -2.48
CA PRO A 78 0.26 1.47 -3.40
C PRO A 78 -1.26 1.51 -3.20
N GLY A 79 -2.00 1.79 -4.26
CA GLY A 79 -3.46 1.83 -4.19
C GLY A 79 -3.96 0.52 -3.60
N ASN A 80 -4.97 0.57 -2.76
CA ASN A 80 -5.61 -0.64 -2.26
C ASN A 80 -6.10 -1.44 -3.46
N ILE A 81 -5.56 -2.64 -3.61
CA ILE A 81 -6.01 -3.57 -4.65
C ILE A 81 -7.46 -3.92 -4.33
N THR A 82 -8.37 -3.65 -5.25
CA THR A 82 -9.76 -3.99 -5.07
C THR A 82 -9.92 -5.50 -5.07
N GLN A 83 -10.43 -6.03 -3.99
CA GLN A 83 -10.63 -7.46 -3.77
C GLN A 83 -11.86 -7.72 -2.92
N ALA A 84 -12.39 -8.94 -3.02
CA ALA A 84 -13.53 -9.38 -2.26
C ALA A 84 -13.34 -10.83 -1.80
N ILE A 85 -14.03 -11.18 -0.73
CA ILE A 85 -14.16 -12.54 -0.23
C ILE A 85 -15.64 -12.93 -0.28
N VAL A 86 -15.90 -14.12 -0.82
CA VAL A 86 -17.19 -14.79 -0.70
C VAL A 86 -17.01 -16.00 0.19
N PHE A 87 -17.76 -16.08 1.26
CA PHE A 87 -17.71 -17.16 2.21
C PHE A 87 -19.00 -17.98 2.16
N PHE A 88 -18.88 -19.27 1.90
CA PHE A 88 -19.98 -20.23 1.93
C PHE A 88 -20.10 -20.77 3.36
N ASN A 89 -20.98 -20.17 4.14
CA ASN A 89 -21.15 -20.49 5.58
C ASN A 89 -21.66 -21.92 5.77
N GLN A 90 -22.55 -22.34 4.89
CA GLN A 90 -23.21 -23.63 4.94
C GLN A 90 -23.53 -24.10 3.54
N VAL A 91 -23.75 -25.40 3.36
CA VAL A 91 -24.32 -25.98 2.14
C VAL A 91 -25.47 -26.90 2.51
N THR A 92 -26.56 -26.80 1.77
CA THR A 92 -27.74 -27.67 1.87
C THR A 92 -28.08 -28.26 0.51
N ASP A 93 -28.78 -29.38 0.54
CA ASP A 93 -29.29 -30.04 -0.67
C ASP A 93 -30.30 -29.13 -1.41
N LYS A 94 -30.39 -29.26 -2.72
CA LYS A 94 -31.34 -28.52 -3.59
C LYS A 94 -31.24 -27.01 -3.45
N THR A 95 -30.03 -26.50 -3.22
CA THR A 95 -29.74 -25.07 -3.11
C THR A 95 -28.95 -24.62 -4.31
N ILE A 96 -29.33 -23.46 -4.85
CA ILE A 96 -28.58 -22.83 -5.94
C ILE A 96 -27.80 -21.66 -5.36
N TYR A 97 -26.48 -21.73 -5.42
CA TYR A 97 -25.56 -20.66 -5.08
C TYR A 97 -25.18 -19.89 -6.33
N ARG A 98 -25.15 -18.55 -6.22
CA ARG A 98 -24.78 -17.64 -7.30
C ARG A 98 -23.75 -16.63 -6.80
N VAL A 99 -22.74 -16.38 -7.62
CA VAL A 99 -21.79 -15.28 -7.41
C VAL A 99 -21.69 -14.53 -8.73
N THR A 100 -21.95 -13.25 -8.70
CA THR A 100 -21.89 -12.35 -9.86
C THR A 100 -20.74 -11.36 -9.66
N VAL A 101 -19.83 -11.29 -10.61
CA VAL A 101 -18.67 -10.39 -10.61
C VAL A 101 -18.67 -9.62 -11.92
N ASP A 102 -18.72 -8.28 -11.86
CA ASP A 102 -18.81 -7.41 -13.04
C ASP A 102 -19.83 -7.91 -14.09
N GLY A 103 -21.03 -8.32 -13.62
CA GLY A 103 -22.11 -8.82 -14.46
C GLY A 103 -21.97 -10.29 -14.91
N THR A 104 -20.83 -10.94 -14.67
CA THR A 104 -20.65 -12.36 -14.98
C THR A 104 -21.10 -13.22 -13.80
N THR A 105 -22.10 -14.08 -14.01
CA THR A 105 -22.65 -14.94 -12.96
C THR A 105 -22.14 -16.36 -13.07
N ALA A 106 -21.61 -16.88 -12.00
CA ALA A 106 -21.35 -18.30 -11.78
C ALA A 106 -22.43 -18.90 -10.88
N THR A 107 -22.89 -20.08 -11.21
CA THR A 107 -23.94 -20.78 -10.48
C THR A 107 -23.53 -22.22 -10.16
N LYS A 108 -23.83 -22.66 -8.94
CA LYS A 108 -23.72 -24.06 -8.52
C LYS A 108 -25.04 -24.54 -7.91
N ASP A 109 -25.61 -25.57 -8.49
CA ASP A 109 -26.76 -26.30 -7.95
C ASP A 109 -26.25 -27.56 -7.21
N THR A 110 -26.75 -27.74 -6.00
CA THR A 110 -26.34 -28.87 -5.13
C THR A 110 -27.31 -30.04 -5.12
N SER A 111 -28.34 -30.04 -5.98
CA SER A 111 -29.40 -31.07 -6.01
C SER A 111 -28.90 -32.49 -6.24
N ASN A 112 -27.69 -32.66 -6.78
CA ASN A 112 -27.07 -33.94 -7.06
C ASN A 112 -25.72 -34.15 -6.37
N ASP A 113 -25.38 -33.26 -5.41
CA ASP A 113 -24.10 -33.34 -4.72
C ASP A 113 -24.15 -34.36 -3.56
N ASN A 114 -23.25 -35.32 -3.54
CA ASN A 114 -23.06 -36.25 -2.44
C ASN A 114 -21.57 -36.67 -2.34
N PRO A 115 -20.87 -36.32 -1.27
CA PRO A 115 -21.33 -35.54 -0.11
C PRO A 115 -21.48 -34.03 -0.42
N LEU A 116 -22.34 -33.36 0.33
CA LEU A 116 -22.46 -31.90 0.32
C LEU A 116 -21.22 -31.28 0.95
N SER A 117 -20.62 -30.28 0.26
CA SER A 117 -19.42 -29.62 0.74
C SER A 117 -19.36 -28.17 0.28
N THR A 118 -19.14 -27.25 1.24
CA THR A 118 -18.92 -25.83 0.97
C THR A 118 -17.71 -25.60 0.07
N SER A 119 -16.66 -26.40 0.25
CA SER A 119 -15.46 -26.33 -0.60
C SER A 119 -15.75 -26.76 -2.05
N THR A 120 -16.63 -27.74 -2.26
CA THR A 120 -17.05 -28.14 -3.60
C THR A 120 -17.81 -27.03 -4.29
N VAL A 121 -18.69 -26.34 -3.58
CA VAL A 121 -19.42 -25.15 -4.09
C VAL A 121 -18.43 -24.06 -4.45
N ALA A 122 -17.51 -23.69 -3.55
CA ALA A 122 -16.51 -22.67 -3.79
C ALA A 122 -15.64 -22.97 -5.04
N ASN A 123 -15.14 -24.21 -5.15
CA ASN A 123 -14.31 -24.63 -6.29
C ASN A 123 -15.09 -24.61 -7.62
N SER A 124 -16.36 -25.01 -7.60
CA SER A 124 -17.22 -24.98 -8.80
C SER A 124 -17.45 -23.55 -9.28
N ILE A 125 -17.78 -22.64 -8.36
CA ILE A 125 -17.97 -21.21 -8.65
C ILE A 125 -16.64 -20.60 -9.15
N GLN A 126 -15.51 -20.87 -8.48
CA GLN A 126 -14.18 -20.46 -8.93
C GLN A 126 -13.89 -20.87 -10.36
N SER A 127 -14.10 -22.13 -10.67
CA SER A 127 -13.83 -22.69 -12.01
C SER A 127 -14.66 -21.99 -13.08
N THR A 128 -15.94 -21.77 -12.81
CA THR A 128 -16.85 -21.07 -13.72
C THR A 128 -16.45 -19.61 -13.94
N LEU A 129 -16.13 -18.89 -12.86
CA LEU A 129 -15.68 -17.50 -12.95
C LEU A 129 -14.35 -17.38 -13.71
N ASN A 130 -13.36 -18.25 -13.40
CA ASN A 130 -12.06 -18.23 -14.09
C ASN A 130 -12.19 -18.51 -15.59
N SER A 131 -13.19 -19.28 -16.01
CA SER A 131 -13.44 -19.56 -17.43
C SER A 131 -14.11 -18.40 -18.18
N ASN A 132 -14.84 -17.54 -17.46
CA ASN A 132 -15.69 -16.51 -18.07
C ASN A 132 -15.24 -15.07 -17.79
N LEU A 133 -14.32 -14.87 -16.85
CA LEU A 133 -13.77 -13.55 -16.48
C LEU A 133 -12.32 -13.41 -16.89
N THR A 134 -11.97 -12.24 -17.41
CA THR A 134 -10.59 -11.85 -17.68
C THR A 134 -10.21 -10.66 -16.78
N GLY A 135 -8.92 -10.52 -16.46
CA GLY A 135 -8.43 -9.43 -15.63
C GLY A 135 -8.65 -9.65 -14.12
N PHE A 136 -9.05 -10.84 -13.71
CA PHE A 136 -9.21 -11.21 -12.32
C PHE A 136 -8.28 -12.37 -11.93
N THR A 137 -7.90 -12.40 -10.67
CA THR A 137 -7.29 -13.56 -10.01
C THR A 137 -8.30 -14.08 -8.99
N ILE A 138 -8.78 -15.31 -9.20
CA ILE A 138 -9.81 -15.92 -8.37
C ILE A 138 -9.26 -17.23 -7.82
N SER A 139 -9.25 -17.38 -6.51
CA SER A 139 -8.77 -18.57 -5.81
C SER A 139 -9.78 -19.03 -4.76
N ALA A 140 -9.87 -20.32 -4.56
CA ALA A 140 -10.66 -20.93 -3.50
C ALA A 140 -9.74 -21.59 -2.47
N ASN A 141 -10.08 -21.42 -1.19
CA ASN A 141 -9.44 -22.10 -0.08
C ASN A 141 -10.51 -22.58 0.91
N GLY A 142 -10.82 -23.88 0.84
CA GLY A 142 -11.94 -24.42 1.59
C GLY A 142 -13.25 -23.75 1.16
N PRO A 143 -14.05 -23.22 2.12
CA PRO A 143 -15.32 -22.56 1.85
C PRO A 143 -15.18 -21.10 1.40
N VAL A 144 -13.97 -20.58 1.25
CA VAL A 144 -13.69 -19.17 0.95
C VAL A 144 -13.28 -19.01 -0.50
N LEU A 145 -13.92 -18.10 -1.21
CA LEU A 145 -13.53 -17.64 -2.53
C LEU A 145 -12.93 -16.26 -2.40
N HIS A 146 -11.69 -16.08 -2.82
CA HIS A 146 -11.01 -14.79 -2.90
C HIS A 146 -10.98 -14.32 -4.34
N ILE A 147 -11.42 -13.09 -4.57
CA ILE A 147 -11.54 -12.46 -5.88
C ILE A 147 -10.76 -11.15 -5.85
N LYS A 148 -9.83 -10.99 -6.77
CA LYS A 148 -8.99 -9.81 -6.91
C LYS A 148 -9.02 -9.32 -8.34
N LYS A 149 -9.26 -8.00 -8.56
CA LYS A 149 -9.12 -7.39 -9.88
C LYS A 149 -7.66 -6.97 -10.09
N ASN A 150 -7.05 -7.42 -11.19
CA ASN A 150 -5.59 -7.35 -11.38
C ASN A 150 -5.07 -5.92 -11.64
N ASP A 151 -5.90 -5.07 -12.23
CA ASP A 151 -5.59 -3.67 -12.48
C ASP A 151 -5.87 -2.73 -11.27
N GLY A 152 -6.42 -3.30 -10.18
CA GLY A 152 -6.78 -2.55 -8.99
C GLY A 152 -8.01 -1.65 -9.13
N SER A 153 -8.68 -1.63 -10.29
CA SER A 153 -9.91 -0.87 -10.47
C SER A 153 -11.07 -1.47 -9.68
N ASN A 154 -12.11 -0.67 -9.43
CA ASN A 154 -13.30 -1.15 -8.74
C ASN A 154 -14.08 -2.17 -9.59
N PHE A 155 -14.79 -3.06 -8.93
CA PHE A 155 -15.68 -4.03 -9.57
C PHE A 155 -16.95 -4.26 -8.73
N SER A 156 -18.02 -4.69 -9.38
CA SER A 156 -19.25 -5.09 -8.69
C SER A 156 -19.17 -6.55 -8.28
N ILE A 157 -19.71 -6.87 -7.11
CA ILE A 157 -19.87 -8.24 -6.64
C ILE A 157 -21.20 -8.40 -5.92
N ASP A 158 -21.89 -9.49 -6.23
CA ASP A 158 -23.10 -9.92 -5.55
C ASP A 158 -23.05 -11.43 -5.34
N ALA A 159 -23.59 -11.90 -4.24
CA ALA A 159 -23.69 -13.32 -3.96
C ALA A 159 -25.02 -13.65 -3.30
N SER A 160 -25.64 -14.72 -3.77
CA SER A 160 -26.96 -15.13 -3.31
C SER A 160 -27.12 -16.66 -3.26
N ASP A 161 -28.05 -17.10 -2.44
CA ASP A 161 -28.51 -18.50 -2.39
C ASP A 161 -30.05 -18.56 -2.40
N THR A 162 -30.61 -19.71 -2.70
CA THR A 162 -32.05 -19.93 -2.71
C THR A 162 -32.65 -20.23 -1.32
N GLN A 163 -31.85 -20.10 -0.27
CA GLN A 163 -32.26 -20.27 1.14
C GLN A 163 -32.36 -18.92 1.87
N GLY A 164 -32.73 -17.86 1.15
CA GLY A 164 -32.90 -16.52 1.69
C GLY A 164 -31.60 -15.79 1.94
N ASN A 165 -30.52 -16.13 1.22
CA ASN A 165 -29.19 -15.55 1.33
C ASN A 165 -28.55 -15.70 2.72
N THR A 166 -28.82 -16.79 3.40
CA THR A 166 -28.33 -17.07 4.76
C THR A 166 -27.07 -17.93 4.78
N GLN A 167 -26.76 -18.58 3.65
CA GLN A 167 -25.68 -19.57 3.56
C GLN A 167 -24.43 -19.03 2.84
N ILE A 168 -24.49 -17.80 2.36
CA ILE A 168 -23.41 -17.14 1.66
C ILE A 168 -23.21 -15.71 2.18
N THR A 169 -21.98 -15.28 2.33
CA THR A 169 -21.63 -13.95 2.80
C THR A 169 -20.55 -13.35 1.91
N THR A 170 -20.70 -12.08 1.55
CA THR A 170 -19.73 -11.35 0.73
C THR A 170 -19.16 -10.19 1.51
N VAL A 171 -17.84 -10.05 1.47
CA VAL A 171 -17.11 -8.90 2.02
C VAL A 171 -16.18 -8.35 0.95
N LYS A 172 -16.36 -7.08 0.64
CA LYS A 172 -15.49 -6.33 -0.28
C LYS A 172 -14.64 -5.35 0.54
N ASN A 173 -13.34 -5.36 0.37
CA ASN A 173 -12.44 -4.59 1.23
C ASN A 173 -12.17 -3.16 0.78
N THR A 174 -12.71 -2.72 -0.35
CA THR A 174 -12.44 -1.39 -0.87
C THR A 174 -13.67 -0.51 -0.77
N VAL A 175 -13.66 0.39 0.19
CA VAL A 175 -14.55 1.55 0.23
C VAL A 175 -13.85 2.67 -0.53
N GLN A 176 -14.36 3.04 -1.70
CA GLN A 176 -13.79 4.13 -2.52
C GLN A 176 -14.55 5.45 -2.33
N GLN A 177 -15.80 5.37 -1.92
CA GLN A 177 -16.68 6.51 -1.66
C GLN A 177 -17.54 6.23 -0.42
N PHE A 178 -18.07 7.30 0.20
CA PHE A 178 -18.99 7.18 1.33
C PHE A 178 -20.31 6.44 1.00
N THR A 179 -20.56 6.20 -0.26
CA THR A 179 -21.77 5.51 -0.77
C THR A 179 -21.52 4.03 -1.09
N ASP A 180 -20.32 3.52 -0.90
CA ASP A 180 -19.96 2.12 -1.21
C ASP A 180 -20.30 1.13 -0.06
#